data_e55b196efd9c6964e51c1d73e0bb3f27
#
_entry.id   e55b196efd9c6964e51c1d73e0bb3f27
#
_cell.length_a   1.000
_cell.length_b   1.000
_cell.length_c   1.000
_cell.angle_alpha   90.00
_cell.angle_beta   90.00
_cell.angle_gamma   90.00
#
_symmetry.space_group_name_H-M   'P 1'
#
loop_
_entity.id
_entity.type
_entity.pdbx_description
1 polymer ?
#
loop_
_entity_poly.entity_id
_entity_poly.type
_entity_poly.pdbx_seq_one_letter_code
_entity_poly.pdbx_strand_id
1 'polypeptide(L)'
;GVSSAASDVYKRQDLEFTVSSLENLDWTEKTVQPIGKRARVHLKIDTGMERIGAPEYETGDFLTRAAKSDHLEIVGIYSHLACADDPESPMTFEQLERFNSALEFFQEHSSQKPICHLANSGGILHYPETFLDMVRPGIILYGVFPDPKSHKLLDLKPALSLKARVVYSKTVKAGSPISYGATWAPEEDIEVSTIPLGYGDGFRRDLSNRGNILIRGEKKPIVGRVCMDQFMVCLLYTSD
;
A
#
# COMPACT_ATOMS: atom_id res chain seq x y z
N GLY A 1 1.74 16.93 -9.90
CA GLY A 1 2.20 16.73 -11.25
C GLY A 1 3.62 16.22 -11.29
N VAL A 2 3.92 15.29 -12.19
CA VAL A 2 5.31 14.86 -12.44
C VAL A 2 6.03 16.07 -13.05
N SER A 3 7.12 16.54 -12.43
CA SER A 3 7.85 17.70 -12.95
C SER A 3 8.46 17.36 -14.31
N SER A 4 8.61 18.37 -15.19
CA SER A 4 9.25 18.22 -16.50
C SER A 4 10.65 17.58 -16.42
N ALA A 5 11.40 17.87 -15.35
CA ALA A 5 12.70 17.29 -15.09
C ALA A 5 12.64 15.76 -14.82
N ALA A 6 11.60 15.26 -14.16
CA ALA A 6 11.46 13.82 -13.90
C ALA A 6 11.27 13.03 -15.20
N SER A 7 10.48 13.54 -16.16
CA SER A 7 10.26 12.81 -17.42
C SER A 7 11.49 12.80 -18.34
N ASP A 8 12.32 13.82 -18.32
CA ASP A 8 13.60 13.79 -19.05
C ASP A 8 14.55 12.71 -18.50
N VAL A 9 14.54 12.50 -17.17
CA VAL A 9 15.30 11.45 -16.52
C VAL A 9 14.75 10.07 -16.93
N TYR A 10 13.43 9.86 -16.88
CA TYR A 10 12.78 8.59 -17.26
C TYR A 10 13.10 8.20 -18.71
N LYS A 11 13.13 9.14 -19.63
CA LYS A 11 13.43 8.88 -21.05
C LYS A 11 14.89 8.54 -21.33
N ARG A 12 15.81 9.19 -20.62
CA ARG A 12 17.26 8.91 -20.76
C ARG A 12 17.62 7.55 -20.18
N GLN A 13 16.84 7.05 -19.20
CA GLN A 13 17.10 5.81 -18.50
C GLN A 13 16.30 4.61 -19.06
N ASP A 14 15.56 4.79 -20.16
CA ASP A 14 14.72 3.74 -20.78
C ASP A 14 13.69 3.13 -19.82
N LEU A 15 13.10 3.97 -18.97
CA LEU A 15 12.11 3.57 -17.97
C LEU A 15 10.69 3.61 -18.55
N GLU A 16 9.87 2.68 -18.10
CA GLU A 16 8.43 2.69 -18.34
C GLU A 16 7.73 3.58 -17.31
N PHE A 17 6.71 4.33 -17.72
CA PHE A 17 5.97 5.19 -16.81
C PHE A 17 4.48 5.24 -17.15
N THR A 18 3.68 5.73 -16.22
CA THR A 18 2.23 5.81 -16.36
C THR A 18 1.79 7.08 -17.07
N VAL A 19 0.88 6.92 -18.03
CA VAL A 19 0.07 7.97 -18.64
C VAL A 19 -1.38 7.74 -18.20
N SER A 20 -2.01 8.77 -17.61
CA SER A 20 -3.29 8.62 -16.91
C SER A 20 -4.37 9.63 -17.31
N SER A 21 -4.12 10.47 -18.31
CA SER A 21 -5.07 11.45 -18.86
C SER A 21 -4.66 11.88 -20.24
N LEU A 22 -5.58 12.50 -20.99
CA LEU A 22 -5.30 13.13 -22.30
C LEU A 22 -4.23 14.22 -22.17
N GLU A 23 -4.29 15.06 -21.15
CA GLU A 23 -3.28 16.09 -20.89
C GLU A 23 -1.88 15.50 -20.66
N ASN A 24 -1.81 14.41 -19.88
CA ASN A 24 -0.57 13.70 -19.59
C ASN A 24 0.00 13.03 -20.86
N LEU A 25 -0.89 12.54 -21.73
CA LEU A 25 -0.53 11.99 -23.02
C LEU A 25 0.07 13.06 -23.94
N ASP A 26 -0.64 14.18 -24.15
CA ASP A 26 -0.20 15.29 -24.98
C ASP A 26 1.16 15.84 -24.50
N TRP A 27 1.33 15.99 -23.21
CA TRP A 27 2.58 16.42 -22.62
C TRP A 27 3.71 15.41 -22.87
N THR A 28 3.42 14.12 -22.77
CA THR A 28 4.38 13.06 -23.08
C THR A 28 4.83 13.12 -24.53
N GLU A 29 3.91 13.22 -25.49
CA GLU A 29 4.21 13.33 -26.91
C GLU A 29 5.08 14.54 -27.23
N LYS A 30 4.69 15.73 -26.74
CA LYS A 30 5.46 16.98 -26.92
C LYS A 30 6.89 16.88 -26.41
N THR A 31 7.09 16.06 -25.37
CA THR A 31 8.42 15.91 -24.75
C THR A 31 9.28 14.86 -25.45
N VAL A 32 8.69 13.78 -26.03
CA VAL A 32 9.50 12.74 -26.73
C VAL A 32 9.77 13.09 -28.19
N GLN A 33 8.89 13.83 -28.84
CA GLN A 33 9.00 14.22 -30.23
C GLN A 33 10.37 14.83 -30.59
N PRO A 34 10.91 15.82 -29.84
CA PRO A 34 12.22 16.40 -30.15
C PRO A 34 13.39 15.44 -29.95
N ILE A 35 13.20 14.35 -29.20
CA ILE A 35 14.25 13.40 -28.85
C ILE A 35 14.35 12.28 -29.89
N GLY A 36 13.34 12.14 -30.77
CA GLY A 36 13.29 11.10 -31.79
C GLY A 36 13.15 9.67 -31.23
N LYS A 37 12.68 9.52 -29.99
CA LYS A 37 12.40 8.22 -29.33
C LYS A 37 10.90 8.06 -29.08
N ARG A 38 10.46 6.83 -28.97
CA ARG A 38 9.11 6.50 -28.46
C ARG A 38 9.19 6.35 -26.93
N ALA A 39 8.18 6.88 -26.23
CA ALA A 39 8.03 6.67 -24.81
C ALA A 39 7.35 5.32 -24.53
N ARG A 40 7.95 4.50 -23.66
CA ARG A 40 7.35 3.25 -23.20
C ARG A 40 6.40 3.56 -22.04
N VAL A 41 5.11 3.32 -22.24
CA VAL A 41 4.07 3.79 -21.32
C VAL A 41 3.09 2.69 -20.92
N HIS A 42 2.64 2.77 -19.67
CA HIS A 42 1.46 2.09 -19.19
C HIS A 42 0.29 3.06 -19.15
N LEU A 43 -0.78 2.76 -19.88
CA LEU A 43 -2.01 3.53 -19.83
C LEU A 43 -2.80 3.16 -18.57
N LYS A 44 -3.17 4.16 -17.78
CA LYS A 44 -3.98 3.94 -16.59
C LYS A 44 -5.41 4.42 -16.80
N ILE A 45 -6.35 3.50 -16.61
CA ILE A 45 -7.78 3.72 -16.68
C ILE A 45 -8.36 3.75 -15.27
N ASP A 46 -9.29 4.61 -14.98
CA ASP A 46 -10.06 4.55 -13.74
C ASP A 46 -11.37 3.79 -13.98
N THR A 47 -11.51 2.68 -13.30
CA THR A 47 -12.70 1.82 -13.37
C THR A 47 -13.57 1.91 -12.11
N GLY A 48 -13.25 2.87 -11.19
CA GLY A 48 -14.03 3.11 -9.99
C GLY A 48 -13.21 3.33 -8.71
N MET A 49 -11.87 3.44 -8.80
CA MET A 49 -11.03 3.83 -7.65
C MET A 49 -11.08 5.34 -7.39
N GLU A 50 -11.38 6.15 -8.42
CA GLU A 50 -11.50 7.62 -8.40
C GLU A 50 -10.30 8.32 -7.78
N ARG A 51 -9.09 7.83 -8.11
CA ARG A 51 -7.84 8.39 -7.58
C ARG A 51 -6.91 8.91 -8.66
N ILE A 52 -6.61 8.11 -9.67
CA ILE A 52 -5.75 8.43 -10.82
C ILE A 52 -6.15 7.49 -11.96
N GLY A 53 -6.28 8.01 -13.18
CA GLY A 53 -6.59 7.27 -14.39
C GLY A 53 -7.55 8.05 -15.27
N ALA A 54 -7.58 7.73 -16.56
CA ALA A 54 -8.58 8.27 -17.45
C ALA A 54 -9.97 7.82 -16.97
N PRO A 55 -10.90 8.75 -16.71
CA PRO A 55 -12.22 8.40 -16.21
C PRO A 55 -13.04 7.69 -17.30
N GLU A 56 -14.09 6.96 -16.91
CA GLU A 56 -14.89 6.12 -17.80
C GLU A 56 -15.39 6.90 -19.04
N TYR A 57 -15.89 8.12 -18.85
CA TYR A 57 -16.41 8.97 -19.93
C TYR A 57 -15.34 9.47 -20.92
N GLU A 58 -14.07 9.39 -20.57
CA GLU A 58 -12.93 9.85 -21.39
C GLU A 58 -12.07 8.68 -21.89
N THR A 59 -12.31 7.45 -21.39
CA THR A 59 -11.48 6.27 -21.66
C THR A 59 -11.40 5.95 -23.16
N GLY A 60 -12.50 6.04 -23.90
CA GLY A 60 -12.53 5.77 -25.35
C GLY A 60 -11.63 6.73 -26.13
N ASP A 61 -11.74 8.04 -25.88
CA ASP A 61 -10.93 9.07 -26.54
C ASP A 61 -9.44 8.91 -26.14
N PHE A 62 -9.17 8.65 -24.88
CA PHE A 62 -7.82 8.45 -24.34
C PHE A 62 -7.14 7.24 -25.00
N LEU A 63 -7.80 6.09 -25.08
CA LEU A 63 -7.26 4.89 -25.69
C LEU A 63 -7.07 5.05 -27.21
N THR A 64 -8.04 5.67 -27.88
CA THR A 64 -7.95 5.96 -29.33
C THR A 64 -6.76 6.87 -29.63
N ARG A 65 -6.59 7.92 -28.85
CA ARG A 65 -5.51 8.88 -29.02
C ARG A 65 -4.14 8.26 -28.75
N ALA A 66 -4.04 7.42 -27.70
CA ALA A 66 -2.82 6.69 -27.36
C ALA A 66 -2.47 5.66 -28.47
N ALA A 67 -3.46 4.90 -28.97
CA ALA A 67 -3.27 3.90 -30.02
C ALA A 67 -2.75 4.49 -31.34
N LYS A 68 -3.15 5.73 -31.67
CA LYS A 68 -2.75 6.44 -32.89
C LYS A 68 -1.42 7.20 -32.78
N SER A 69 -0.79 7.21 -31.62
CA SER A 69 0.43 7.96 -31.39
C SER A 69 1.66 7.26 -31.96
N ASP A 70 2.38 7.93 -32.86
CA ASP A 70 3.68 7.47 -33.35
C ASP A 70 4.82 7.64 -32.33
N HIS A 71 4.57 8.40 -31.25
CA HIS A 71 5.54 8.74 -30.22
C HIS A 71 5.46 7.85 -28.98
N LEU A 72 4.46 6.95 -28.90
CA LEU A 72 4.25 6.07 -27.78
C LEU A 72 4.43 4.58 -28.17
N GLU A 73 5.03 3.82 -27.30
CA GLU A 73 4.98 2.38 -27.23
C GLU A 73 4.15 2.00 -26.00
N ILE A 74 2.96 1.46 -26.24
CA ILE A 74 2.04 1.09 -25.17
C ILE A 74 2.46 -0.30 -24.68
N VAL A 75 3.20 -0.33 -23.57
CA VAL A 75 3.72 -1.58 -22.97
C VAL A 75 2.75 -2.19 -21.98
N GLY A 76 1.81 -1.41 -21.44
CA GLY A 76 0.79 -1.94 -20.55
C GLY A 76 -0.48 -1.09 -20.50
N ILE A 77 -1.58 -1.74 -20.07
CA ILE A 77 -2.85 -1.09 -19.70
C ILE A 77 -3.27 -1.62 -18.35
N TYR A 78 -3.68 -0.75 -17.43
CA TYR A 78 -4.06 -1.18 -16.10
C TYR A 78 -5.09 -0.29 -15.41
N SER A 79 -5.73 -0.87 -14.42
CA SER A 79 -6.54 -0.15 -13.44
C SER A 79 -6.16 -0.57 -12.00
N HIS A 80 -6.95 -0.15 -11.02
CA HIS A 80 -6.70 -0.48 -9.61
C HIS A 80 -8.01 -0.79 -8.89
N LEU A 81 -8.05 -1.93 -8.21
CA LEU A 81 -9.23 -2.37 -7.46
C LEU A 81 -9.36 -1.60 -6.16
N ALA A 82 -10.56 -1.10 -5.90
CA ALA A 82 -10.87 -0.28 -4.74
C ALA A 82 -11.25 -1.11 -3.50
N CYS A 83 -12.01 -2.20 -3.69
CA CYS A 83 -12.63 -2.99 -2.63
C CYS A 83 -12.27 -4.48 -2.70
N ALA A 84 -11.11 -4.84 -3.26
CA ALA A 84 -10.72 -6.25 -3.38
C ALA A 84 -10.33 -6.91 -2.05
N ASP A 85 -10.25 -6.16 -0.96
CA ASP A 85 -10.12 -6.62 0.42
C ASP A 85 -11.46 -6.95 1.09
N ASP A 86 -12.59 -6.63 0.43
CA ASP A 86 -13.93 -7.02 0.85
C ASP A 86 -14.59 -7.96 -0.18
N PRO A 87 -14.54 -9.29 0.04
CA PRO A 87 -15.12 -10.27 -0.87
C PRO A 87 -16.65 -10.19 -1.02
N GLU A 88 -17.34 -9.45 -0.16
CA GLU A 88 -18.80 -9.25 -0.23
C GLU A 88 -19.18 -8.04 -1.10
N SER A 89 -18.21 -7.19 -1.45
CA SER A 89 -18.44 -6.04 -2.30
C SER A 89 -18.57 -6.44 -3.78
N PRO A 90 -19.63 -6.03 -4.50
CA PRO A 90 -19.77 -6.27 -5.93
C PRO A 90 -18.78 -5.45 -6.76
N MET A 91 -18.19 -4.42 -6.19
CA MET A 91 -17.39 -3.41 -6.88
C MET A 91 -16.19 -3.99 -7.64
N THR A 92 -15.57 -5.06 -7.12
CA THR A 92 -14.43 -5.70 -7.79
C THR A 92 -14.83 -6.30 -9.15
N PHE A 93 -15.98 -6.95 -9.22
CA PHE A 93 -16.50 -7.50 -10.48
C PHE A 93 -16.96 -6.39 -11.45
N GLU A 94 -17.59 -5.34 -10.94
CA GLU A 94 -17.96 -4.17 -11.75
C GLU A 94 -16.73 -3.49 -12.34
N GLN A 95 -15.65 -3.35 -11.55
CA GLN A 95 -14.40 -2.82 -12.05
C GLN A 95 -13.73 -3.72 -13.09
N LEU A 96 -13.79 -5.04 -12.92
CA LEU A 96 -13.28 -6.01 -13.88
C LEU A 96 -14.05 -5.93 -15.21
N GLU A 97 -15.38 -5.84 -15.16
CA GLU A 97 -16.23 -5.70 -16.36
C GLU A 97 -15.89 -4.43 -17.14
N ARG A 98 -15.82 -3.27 -16.47
CA ARG A 98 -15.41 -2.00 -17.09
C ARG A 98 -14.01 -2.07 -17.68
N PHE A 99 -13.09 -2.73 -16.98
CA PHE A 99 -11.73 -2.90 -17.46
C PHE A 99 -11.67 -3.78 -18.72
N ASN A 100 -12.38 -4.90 -18.72
CA ASN A 100 -12.47 -5.79 -19.89
C ASN A 100 -13.06 -5.07 -21.10
N SER A 101 -14.13 -4.30 -20.92
CA SER A 101 -14.73 -3.49 -22.00
C SER A 101 -13.73 -2.47 -22.58
N ALA A 102 -12.91 -1.86 -21.73
CA ALA A 102 -11.86 -0.94 -22.19
C ALA A 102 -10.74 -1.68 -22.96
N LEU A 103 -10.38 -2.90 -22.55
CA LEU A 103 -9.40 -3.72 -23.26
C LEU A 103 -9.92 -4.19 -24.61
N GLU A 104 -11.17 -4.62 -24.71
CA GLU A 104 -11.83 -4.97 -25.98
C GLU A 104 -11.83 -3.77 -26.93
N PHE A 105 -12.25 -2.60 -26.44
CA PHE A 105 -12.21 -1.36 -27.20
C PHE A 105 -10.80 -1.05 -27.72
N PHE A 106 -9.76 -1.20 -26.89
CA PHE A 106 -8.38 -0.96 -27.31
C PHE A 106 -7.93 -1.94 -28.40
N GLN A 107 -8.29 -3.23 -28.29
CA GLN A 107 -7.94 -4.27 -29.27
C GLN A 107 -8.59 -4.03 -30.64
N GLU A 108 -9.78 -3.43 -30.68
CA GLU A 108 -10.43 -3.05 -31.92
C GLU A 108 -9.73 -1.88 -32.64
N HIS A 109 -9.00 -1.04 -31.90
CA HIS A 109 -8.39 0.19 -32.40
C HIS A 109 -6.85 0.13 -32.52
N SER A 110 -6.23 -0.96 -32.04
CA SER A 110 -4.77 -1.11 -32.02
C SER A 110 -4.34 -2.55 -32.24
N SER A 111 -3.27 -2.74 -33.00
CA SER A 111 -2.59 -4.03 -33.13
C SER A 111 -1.54 -4.30 -32.03
N GLN A 112 -1.30 -3.35 -31.15
CA GLN A 112 -0.36 -3.50 -30.03
C GLN A 112 -0.93 -4.50 -29.01
N LYS A 113 -0.05 -5.26 -28.36
CA LYS A 113 -0.43 -6.24 -27.33
C LYS A 113 0.21 -5.84 -25.99
N PRO A 114 -0.37 -4.87 -25.29
CA PRO A 114 0.15 -4.43 -23.99
C PRO A 114 -0.08 -5.49 -22.92
N ILE A 115 0.75 -5.48 -21.88
CA ILE A 115 0.56 -6.26 -20.66
C ILE A 115 -0.64 -5.69 -19.90
N CYS A 116 -1.68 -6.48 -19.73
CA CYS A 116 -2.88 -6.08 -19.00
C CYS A 116 -2.77 -6.49 -17.53
N HIS A 117 -3.04 -5.55 -16.60
CA HIS A 117 -2.91 -5.85 -15.17
C HIS A 117 -3.89 -5.08 -14.30
N LEU A 118 -4.55 -5.82 -13.39
CA LEU A 118 -5.60 -5.27 -12.53
C LEU A 118 -5.38 -5.61 -11.04
N ALA A 119 -5.07 -6.88 -10.72
CA ALA A 119 -4.98 -7.38 -9.36
C ALA A 119 -3.95 -6.64 -8.50
N ASN A 120 -4.40 -6.08 -7.38
CA ASN A 120 -3.60 -5.67 -6.24
C ASN A 120 -3.51 -6.82 -5.22
N SER A 121 -3.07 -6.57 -3.98
CA SER A 121 -2.96 -7.60 -2.94
C SER A 121 -4.29 -8.29 -2.63
N GLY A 122 -5.40 -7.56 -2.55
CA GLY A 122 -6.73 -8.13 -2.36
C GLY A 122 -7.17 -8.96 -3.56
N GLY A 123 -6.96 -8.44 -4.79
CA GLY A 123 -7.23 -9.17 -6.02
C GLY A 123 -6.47 -10.49 -6.11
N ILE A 124 -5.21 -10.52 -5.68
CA ILE A 124 -4.39 -11.74 -5.66
C ILE A 124 -4.98 -12.78 -4.69
N LEU A 125 -5.51 -12.34 -3.56
CA LEU A 125 -6.02 -13.25 -2.52
C LEU A 125 -7.41 -13.80 -2.83
N HIS A 126 -8.28 -13.00 -3.45
CA HIS A 126 -9.71 -13.30 -3.53
C HIS A 126 -10.26 -13.44 -4.94
N TYR A 127 -9.59 -12.88 -5.98
CA TYR A 127 -10.15 -12.74 -7.32
C TYR A 127 -9.17 -13.17 -8.41
N PRO A 128 -8.96 -14.50 -8.61
CA PRO A 128 -8.07 -15.01 -9.66
C PRO A 128 -8.38 -14.47 -11.06
N GLU A 129 -9.65 -14.12 -11.32
CA GLU A 129 -10.12 -13.56 -12.59
C GLU A 129 -9.46 -12.21 -12.92
N THR A 130 -8.91 -11.54 -11.92
CA THR A 130 -8.25 -10.23 -12.09
C THR A 130 -6.75 -10.32 -12.39
N PHE A 131 -6.15 -11.51 -12.45
CA PHE A 131 -4.70 -11.69 -12.61
C PHE A 131 -4.22 -11.19 -13.96
N LEU A 132 -4.95 -11.51 -15.03
CA LEU A 132 -4.60 -11.18 -16.40
C LEU A 132 -3.14 -11.57 -16.71
N ASP A 133 -2.34 -10.65 -17.32
CA ASP A 133 -0.95 -10.94 -17.69
C ASP A 133 0.03 -10.69 -16.52
N MET A 134 -0.32 -9.84 -15.55
CA MET A 134 0.56 -9.47 -14.43
C MET A 134 -0.24 -9.08 -13.19
N VAL A 135 0.28 -9.43 -12.02
CA VAL A 135 -0.25 -9.02 -10.73
C VAL A 135 0.67 -8.03 -10.03
N ARG A 136 0.11 -7.19 -9.18
CA ARG A 136 0.84 -6.17 -8.42
C ARG A 136 0.70 -6.36 -6.92
N PRO A 137 1.44 -7.32 -6.32
CA PRO A 137 1.44 -7.50 -4.88
C PRO A 137 2.00 -6.23 -4.20
N GLY A 138 1.26 -5.70 -3.25
CA GLY A 138 1.65 -4.55 -2.44
C GLY A 138 1.87 -4.99 -0.99
N ILE A 139 0.86 -4.81 -0.14
CA ILE A 139 0.97 -5.05 1.30
C ILE A 139 1.34 -6.49 1.67
N ILE A 140 0.93 -7.48 0.87
CA ILE A 140 1.28 -8.89 1.10
C ILE A 140 2.79 -9.17 0.98
N LEU A 141 3.55 -8.37 0.22
CA LEU A 141 5.02 -8.50 0.16
C LEU A 141 5.67 -8.14 1.50
N TYR A 142 5.01 -7.32 2.31
CA TYR A 142 5.48 -6.97 3.65
C TYR A 142 5.03 -7.97 4.71
N GLY A 143 4.32 -9.04 4.30
CA GLY A 143 3.80 -10.05 5.22
C GLY A 143 2.58 -9.60 5.99
N VAL A 144 1.79 -8.67 5.43
CA VAL A 144 0.57 -8.13 6.03
C VAL A 144 -0.62 -8.43 5.11
N PHE A 145 -1.71 -8.91 5.68
CA PHE A 145 -2.95 -9.14 4.96
C PHE A 145 -3.76 -7.85 4.85
N PRO A 146 -4.41 -7.60 3.70
CA PRO A 146 -5.27 -6.43 3.52
C PRO A 146 -6.54 -6.49 4.39
N ASP A 147 -6.98 -7.68 4.76
CA ASP A 147 -8.18 -7.93 5.56
C ASP A 147 -7.97 -9.07 6.56
N PRO A 148 -8.73 -9.12 7.68
CA PRO A 148 -8.59 -10.18 8.69
C PRO A 148 -9.00 -11.58 8.22
N LYS A 149 -9.86 -11.70 7.20
CA LYS A 149 -10.37 -13.00 6.72
C LYS A 149 -9.32 -13.75 5.90
N SER A 150 -8.36 -13.05 5.33
CA SER A 150 -7.33 -13.61 4.42
C SER A 150 -6.22 -14.42 5.11
N HIS A 151 -6.11 -14.40 6.44
CA HIS A 151 -5.01 -15.07 7.17
C HIS A 151 -4.86 -16.58 6.91
N LYS A 152 -5.91 -17.22 6.38
CA LYS A 152 -5.91 -18.66 6.07
C LYS A 152 -5.52 -18.96 4.62
N LEU A 153 -5.41 -17.98 3.77
CA LEU A 153 -5.20 -18.15 2.33
C LEU A 153 -3.73 -18.35 1.96
N LEU A 154 -2.82 -17.67 2.67
CA LEU A 154 -1.38 -17.73 2.45
C LEU A 154 -0.63 -17.76 3.78
N ASP A 155 0.54 -18.39 3.81
CA ASP A 155 1.49 -18.29 4.92
C ASP A 155 2.44 -17.09 4.70
N LEU A 156 1.99 -15.91 5.09
CA LEU A 156 2.78 -14.68 5.00
C LEU A 156 3.67 -14.52 6.24
N LYS A 157 4.91 -14.13 6.02
CA LYS A 157 5.86 -13.80 7.10
C LYS A 157 6.10 -12.29 7.11
N PRO A 158 5.94 -11.62 8.27
CA PRO A 158 6.28 -10.20 8.38
C PRO A 158 7.71 -9.91 7.94
N ALA A 159 7.86 -8.97 7.00
CA ALA A 159 9.17 -8.56 6.48
C ALA A 159 9.91 -7.59 7.42
N LEU A 160 9.18 -6.95 8.36
CA LEU A 160 9.73 -5.99 9.31
C LEU A 160 9.61 -6.51 10.74
N SER A 161 10.68 -6.36 11.51
CA SER A 161 10.65 -6.50 12.97
C SER A 161 11.31 -5.30 13.63
N LEU A 162 10.63 -4.72 14.61
CA LEU A 162 11.16 -3.62 15.43
C LEU A 162 11.67 -4.20 16.75
N LYS A 163 12.94 -3.96 17.07
CA LYS A 163 13.59 -4.49 18.28
C LYS A 163 14.23 -3.37 19.07
N ALA A 164 14.11 -3.43 20.41
CA ALA A 164 14.79 -2.54 21.33
C ALA A 164 15.31 -3.33 22.54
N ARG A 165 16.29 -2.78 23.24
CA ARG A 165 16.78 -3.36 24.49
C ARG A 165 16.09 -2.68 25.67
N VAL A 166 15.78 -3.45 26.72
CA VAL A 166 15.40 -2.88 28.02
C VAL A 166 16.55 -2.04 28.54
N VAL A 167 16.30 -0.79 28.94
CA VAL A 167 17.31 0.13 29.46
C VAL A 167 17.22 0.27 30.97
N TYR A 168 16.08 -0.01 31.57
CA TYR A 168 15.88 0.08 33.00
C TYR A 168 14.75 -0.85 33.45
N SER A 169 14.86 -1.41 34.65
CA SER A 169 13.81 -2.19 35.30
C SER A 169 13.74 -1.84 36.78
N LYS A 170 12.53 -1.81 37.32
CA LYS A 170 12.29 -1.58 38.75
C LYS A 170 10.99 -2.20 39.22
N THR A 171 10.88 -2.44 40.53
CA THR A 171 9.58 -2.73 41.14
C THR A 171 8.81 -1.42 41.33
N VAL A 172 7.56 -1.40 40.85
CA VAL A 172 6.58 -0.33 41.09
C VAL A 172 5.60 -0.82 42.13
N LYS A 173 5.39 -0.06 43.19
CA LYS A 173 4.49 -0.40 44.30
C LYS A 173 3.03 -0.25 43.89
N ALA A 174 2.16 -1.07 44.47
CA ALA A 174 0.71 -0.98 44.32
C ALA A 174 0.22 0.45 44.46
N GLY A 175 -0.67 0.89 43.60
CA GLY A 175 -1.24 2.23 43.58
C GLY A 175 -0.31 3.33 43.05
N SER A 176 0.97 3.06 42.74
CA SER A 176 1.89 4.06 42.20
C SER A 176 1.62 4.28 40.71
N PRO A 177 1.24 5.51 40.27
CA PRO A 177 0.89 5.74 38.87
C PRO A 177 2.13 5.76 37.97
N ILE A 178 1.97 5.28 36.72
CA ILE A 178 3.02 5.18 35.71
C ILE A 178 2.78 6.17 34.57
N SER A 179 3.85 6.88 34.18
CA SER A 179 3.92 7.75 33.00
C SER A 179 3.04 9.00 33.08
N TYR A 180 3.03 9.77 31.98
CA TYR A 180 2.31 11.04 31.87
C TYR A 180 0.81 10.90 32.10
N GLY A 181 0.27 11.80 32.91
CA GLY A 181 -1.15 11.87 33.21
C GLY A 181 -1.64 10.80 34.17
N ALA A 182 -0.75 9.99 34.77
CA ALA A 182 -1.08 9.00 35.80
C ALA A 182 -2.28 8.10 35.37
N THR A 183 -2.31 7.67 34.12
CA THR A 183 -3.46 6.99 33.52
C THR A 183 -3.53 5.50 33.85
N TRP A 184 -2.52 4.97 34.51
CA TRP A 184 -2.44 3.56 34.89
C TRP A 184 -1.63 3.43 36.18
N ALA A 185 -2.07 2.58 37.09
CA ALA A 185 -1.38 2.19 38.30
C ALA A 185 -1.60 0.69 38.57
N PRO A 186 -0.62 -0.05 39.09
CA PRO A 186 -0.77 -1.46 39.42
C PRO A 186 -1.61 -1.64 40.71
N GLU A 187 -2.34 -2.75 40.79
CA GLU A 187 -3.09 -3.15 42.00
C GLU A 187 -2.21 -3.85 43.03
N GLU A 188 -1.09 -4.43 42.59
CA GLU A 188 -0.08 -5.09 43.38
C GLU A 188 1.32 -4.62 42.99
N ASP A 189 2.35 -5.00 43.80
CA ASP A 189 3.74 -4.70 43.45
C ASP A 189 4.15 -5.45 42.19
N ILE A 190 4.61 -4.74 41.16
CA ILE A 190 4.95 -5.33 39.85
C ILE A 190 6.36 -4.94 39.41
N GLU A 191 6.96 -5.77 38.56
CA GLU A 191 8.14 -5.39 37.80
C GLU A 191 7.77 -4.64 36.52
N VAL A 192 8.37 -3.49 36.33
CA VAL A 192 8.21 -2.62 35.16
C VAL A 192 9.55 -2.41 34.50
N SER A 193 9.58 -2.61 33.18
CA SER A 193 10.74 -2.31 32.35
C SER A 193 10.50 -1.11 31.45
N THR A 194 11.53 -0.30 31.25
CA THR A 194 11.54 0.83 30.34
C THR A 194 12.20 0.44 29.03
N ILE A 195 11.51 0.72 27.93
CA ILE A 195 11.94 0.46 26.55
C ILE A 195 12.29 1.80 25.90
N PRO A 196 13.51 1.99 25.33
CA PRO A 196 13.94 3.24 24.71
C PRO A 196 13.40 3.34 23.28
N LEU A 197 12.11 3.53 23.17
CA LEU A 197 11.38 3.69 21.92
C LEU A 197 10.09 4.48 22.21
N GLY A 198 9.81 5.48 21.42
CA GLY A 198 8.64 6.32 21.63
C GLY A 198 8.06 6.89 20.35
N TYR A 199 7.12 7.84 20.49
CA TYR A 199 6.46 8.41 19.30
C TYR A 199 7.39 9.27 18.45
N GLY A 200 8.51 9.76 18.99
CA GLY A 200 9.56 10.43 18.22
C GLY A 200 10.30 9.50 17.26
N ASP A 201 10.30 8.17 17.54
CA ASP A 201 10.84 7.12 16.68
C ASP A 201 9.81 6.53 15.71
N GLY A 202 8.58 7.07 15.70
CA GLY A 202 7.47 6.53 14.91
C GLY A 202 6.63 5.47 15.62
N PHE A 203 6.91 5.18 16.91
CA PHE A 203 6.09 4.24 17.68
C PHE A 203 4.75 4.88 18.05
N ARG A 204 3.66 4.19 17.80
CA ARG A 204 2.31 4.77 17.90
C ARG A 204 1.93 5.10 19.35
N ARG A 205 1.59 6.37 19.60
CA ARG A 205 1.19 6.84 20.93
C ARG A 205 -0.15 6.28 21.40
N ASP A 206 -1.04 5.90 20.49
CA ASP A 206 -2.32 5.29 20.79
C ASP A 206 -2.23 3.84 21.32
N LEU A 207 -1.02 3.23 21.29
CA LEU A 207 -0.73 1.98 21.97
C LEU A 207 -0.58 2.11 23.50
N SER A 208 -0.65 3.33 24.04
CA SER A 208 -0.66 3.60 25.49
C SER A 208 -1.76 2.82 26.21
N ASN A 209 -1.42 2.03 27.21
CA ASN A 209 -2.32 1.15 27.98
C ASN A 209 -3.10 0.10 27.16
N ARG A 210 -2.73 -0.13 25.88
CA ARG A 210 -3.48 -1.01 24.97
C ARG A 210 -2.61 -1.96 24.18
N GLY A 211 -1.37 -1.53 23.90
CA GLY A 211 -0.43 -2.31 23.12
C GLY A 211 0.27 -3.39 23.94
N ASN A 212 0.85 -4.35 23.22
CA ASN A 212 1.73 -5.36 23.79
C ASN A 212 3.04 -5.39 23.00
N ILE A 213 4.11 -5.81 23.68
CA ILE A 213 5.38 -6.18 23.03
C ILE A 213 5.76 -7.60 23.40
N LEU A 214 6.69 -8.16 22.67
CA LEU A 214 7.25 -9.48 22.98
C LEU A 214 8.55 -9.32 23.77
N ILE A 215 8.65 -9.93 24.94
CA ILE A 215 9.89 -10.08 25.69
C ILE A 215 10.13 -11.59 25.87
N ARG A 216 11.23 -12.08 25.30
CA ARG A 216 11.57 -13.53 25.30
C ARG A 216 10.46 -14.42 24.72
N GLY A 217 9.68 -13.91 23.75
CA GLY A 217 8.58 -14.63 23.12
C GLY A 217 7.23 -14.49 23.84
N GLU A 218 7.18 -13.88 25.02
CA GLU A 218 5.94 -13.66 25.79
C GLU A 218 5.39 -12.26 25.52
N LYS A 219 4.07 -12.14 25.40
CA LYS A 219 3.37 -10.85 25.31
C LYS A 219 3.42 -10.13 26.66
N LYS A 220 3.87 -8.88 26.66
CA LYS A 220 3.91 -8.00 27.84
C LYS A 220 3.19 -6.70 27.52
N PRO A 221 2.23 -6.27 28.37
CA PRO A 221 1.43 -5.08 28.13
C PRO A 221 2.23 -3.79 28.32
N ILE A 222 1.92 -2.81 27.45
CA ILE A 222 2.38 -1.44 27.63
C ILE A 222 1.54 -0.78 28.71
N VAL A 223 2.21 -0.25 29.75
CA VAL A 223 1.56 0.38 30.90
C VAL A 223 1.89 1.87 30.98
N GLY A 224 0.87 2.68 31.17
CA GLY A 224 0.99 4.13 31.08
C GLY A 224 1.08 4.66 29.64
N ARG A 225 1.31 5.96 29.51
CA ARG A 225 1.41 6.61 28.19
C ARG A 225 2.77 6.37 27.54
N VAL A 226 2.77 6.12 26.24
CA VAL A 226 3.97 6.16 25.40
C VAL A 226 4.50 7.58 25.39
N CYS A 227 5.79 7.76 25.74
CA CYS A 227 6.49 9.03 25.75
C CYS A 227 7.16 9.31 24.40
N MET A 228 7.91 10.41 24.29
CA MET A 228 8.57 10.80 23.05
C MET A 228 9.60 9.76 22.59
N ASP A 229 10.39 9.24 23.52
CA ASP A 229 11.54 8.35 23.31
C ASP A 229 11.53 7.08 24.16
N GLN A 230 10.48 6.87 24.96
CA GLN A 230 10.38 5.72 25.89
C GLN A 230 8.93 5.30 26.12
N PHE A 231 8.76 4.03 26.50
CA PHE A 231 7.53 3.54 27.11
C PHE A 231 7.83 2.44 28.14
N MET A 232 6.86 2.14 29.00
CA MET A 232 6.97 1.15 30.05
C MET A 232 6.13 -0.06 29.76
N VAL A 233 6.62 -1.23 30.21
CA VAL A 233 5.93 -2.52 30.09
C VAL A 233 5.91 -3.24 31.43
N CYS A 234 4.81 -3.90 31.74
CA CYS A 234 4.69 -4.78 32.89
C CYS A 234 5.26 -6.16 32.56
N LEU A 235 6.13 -6.71 33.42
CA LEU A 235 6.74 -8.02 33.24
C LEU A 235 5.93 -9.17 33.85
N LEU A 236 5.08 -8.89 34.83
CA LEU A 236 4.36 -9.93 35.58
C LEU A 236 3.05 -10.42 34.93
N TYR A 237 2.40 -9.56 34.11
CA TYR A 237 1.17 -9.99 33.44
C TYR A 237 1.47 -10.79 32.18
N THR A 238 1.07 -12.05 32.18
CA THR A 238 0.75 -12.81 30.96
C THR A 238 -0.73 -12.52 30.67
N SER A 239 -1.04 -11.81 29.59
CA SER A 239 -2.42 -11.78 29.11
C SER A 239 -2.75 -13.19 28.60
N ASP A 240 -3.74 -13.84 29.19
CA ASP A 240 -4.37 -15.04 28.65
C ASP A 240 -4.88 -14.81 27.20
#